data_05023146e1d3d08c9d87cbc04d44c4cf
#
_entry.id   05023146e1d3d08c9d87cbc04d44c4cf
#
_cell.length_a   1.000
_cell.length_b   1.000
_cell.length_c   1.000
_cell.angle_alpha   90.00
_cell.angle_beta   90.00
_cell.angle_gamma   90.00
#
_symmetry.space_group_name_H-M   'P 1'
#
loop_
_entity.id
_entity.type
_entity.pdbx_description
1 polymer ?
#
loop_
_entity_poly.entity_id
_entity_poly.type
_entity_poly.pdbx_seq_one_letter_code
_entity_poly.pdbx_strand_id
1 'polypeptide(L)'
;MITMTIQEARNFILLKQGLLGEYRFTGKQGALDYVRQAGCIQFDPVDACGKNAELTLQSRVKGFTKQTLYELLYEDRKLVDYPDKNISIIPAEDWPYFERYRRAARENGRRFPGMAALEDQAKAYIRENGLVSSDELPIPGTIHWHSCIHWSGSWDGETNAARAALEQLYSTGELIIHHKKGARKYYDLAERHLPTTLLSAPDPMPGD
;
A
#
# COMPACT_ATOMS: atom_id res chain seq x y z
N MET A 1 16.93 23.22 -25.39
CA MET A 1 15.88 22.26 -25.78
C MET A 1 16.58 20.96 -26.14
N ILE A 2 16.22 19.83 -25.53
CA ILE A 2 16.78 18.52 -25.91
C ILE A 2 15.86 17.93 -26.97
N THR A 3 16.42 17.60 -28.13
CA THR A 3 15.70 16.94 -29.22
C THR A 3 16.16 15.49 -29.30
N MET A 4 15.24 14.56 -29.41
CA MET A 4 15.54 13.15 -29.59
C MET A 4 14.59 12.51 -30.60
N THR A 5 15.04 11.46 -31.23
CA THR A 5 14.21 10.64 -32.11
C THR A 5 13.25 9.77 -31.30
N ILE A 6 12.21 9.26 -31.94
CA ILE A 6 11.26 8.30 -31.31
C ILE A 6 12.01 7.07 -30.78
N GLN A 7 13.02 6.59 -31.48
CA GLN A 7 13.78 5.42 -31.06
C GLN A 7 14.63 5.71 -29.81
N GLU A 8 15.26 6.87 -29.76
CA GLU A 8 16.00 7.30 -28.56
C GLU A 8 15.07 7.47 -27.35
N ALA A 9 13.88 8.04 -27.55
CA ALA A 9 12.88 8.16 -26.50
C ALA A 9 12.42 6.78 -25.97
N ARG A 10 12.16 5.82 -26.86
CA ARG A 10 11.82 4.43 -26.49
C ARG A 10 12.97 3.77 -25.72
N ASN A 11 14.18 3.87 -26.21
CA ASN A 11 15.35 3.31 -25.55
C ASN A 11 15.58 3.95 -24.18
N PHE A 12 15.37 5.26 -24.03
CA PHE A 12 15.45 5.96 -22.76
C PHE A 12 14.41 5.43 -21.75
N ILE A 13 13.16 5.25 -22.17
CA ILE A 13 12.10 4.69 -21.32
C ILE A 13 12.47 3.27 -20.87
N LEU A 14 12.86 2.40 -21.79
CA LEU A 14 13.25 1.02 -21.47
C LEU A 14 14.46 0.97 -20.53
N LEU A 15 15.45 1.84 -20.76
CA LEU A 15 16.62 1.95 -19.88
C LEU A 15 16.22 2.40 -18.47
N LYS A 16 15.36 3.41 -18.37
CA LYS A 16 14.85 3.92 -17.08
C LYS A 16 14.05 2.85 -16.35
N GLN A 17 13.29 2.05 -17.08
CA GLN A 17 12.51 0.94 -16.51
C GLN A 17 13.35 -0.30 -16.19
N GLY A 18 14.67 -0.28 -16.41
CA GLY A 18 15.54 -1.43 -16.18
C GLY A 18 15.29 -2.62 -17.11
N LEU A 19 14.77 -2.35 -18.32
CA LEU A 19 14.39 -3.36 -19.33
C LEU A 19 15.32 -3.37 -20.55
N LEU A 20 16.36 -2.56 -20.55
CA LEU A 20 17.32 -2.48 -21.64
C LEU A 20 18.75 -2.57 -21.12
N GLY A 21 19.56 -3.43 -21.76
CA GLY A 21 20.95 -3.65 -21.41
C GLY A 21 21.11 -4.63 -20.22
N GLU A 22 22.22 -4.50 -19.50
CA GLU A 22 22.51 -5.32 -18.33
C GLU A 22 21.65 -4.90 -17.12
N TYR A 23 21.46 -5.84 -16.20
CA TYR A 23 20.73 -5.56 -14.96
C TYR A 23 21.43 -4.47 -14.15
N ARG A 24 20.73 -3.36 -13.96
CA ARG A 24 21.16 -2.21 -13.14
C ARG A 24 20.88 -2.44 -11.65
N PHE A 25 19.90 -3.27 -11.34
CA PHE A 25 19.46 -3.56 -9.99
C PHE A 25 19.80 -5.01 -9.64
N THR A 26 20.32 -5.25 -8.43
CA THR A 26 20.75 -6.57 -8.00
C THR A 26 20.37 -6.81 -6.54
N GLY A 27 19.81 -7.99 -6.25
CA GLY A 27 19.47 -8.44 -4.92
C GLY A 27 18.43 -7.55 -4.20
N LYS A 28 18.38 -7.63 -2.89
CA LYS A 28 17.41 -6.95 -2.04
C LYS A 28 17.50 -5.42 -2.14
N GLN A 29 18.73 -4.90 -2.08
CA GLN A 29 18.93 -3.45 -2.22
C GLN A 29 18.52 -2.98 -3.62
N GLY A 30 18.85 -3.72 -4.67
CA GLY A 30 18.42 -3.38 -6.03
C GLY A 30 16.90 -3.38 -6.19
N ALA A 31 16.18 -4.27 -5.50
CA ALA A 31 14.72 -4.24 -5.51
C ALA A 31 14.16 -2.95 -4.89
N LEU A 32 14.71 -2.54 -3.75
CA LEU A 32 14.36 -1.28 -3.10
C LEU A 32 14.69 -0.07 -4.00
N ASP A 33 15.88 -0.04 -4.59
CA ASP A 33 16.33 1.05 -5.45
C ASP A 33 15.49 1.16 -6.73
N TYR A 34 15.04 0.03 -7.27
CA TYR A 34 14.10 0.05 -8.38
C TYR A 34 12.76 0.68 -8.00
N VAL A 35 12.16 0.29 -6.84
CA VAL A 35 10.90 0.87 -6.40
C VAL A 35 11.05 2.38 -6.15
N ARG A 36 12.14 2.83 -5.55
CA ARG A 36 12.48 4.25 -5.39
C ARG A 36 12.57 4.98 -6.72
N GLN A 37 13.24 4.38 -7.71
CA GLN A 37 13.34 4.99 -9.04
C GLN A 37 11.99 5.07 -9.76
N ALA A 38 11.14 4.05 -9.59
CA ALA A 38 9.81 4.00 -10.21
C ALA A 38 8.79 4.88 -9.47
N GLY A 39 9.05 5.21 -8.21
CA GLY A 39 8.12 5.88 -7.30
C GLY A 39 7.14 4.89 -6.65
N CYS A 40 6.57 4.00 -7.42
CA CYS A 40 5.73 2.91 -6.93
C CYS A 40 5.73 1.73 -7.89
N ILE A 41 5.29 0.58 -7.41
CA ILE A 41 4.88 -0.56 -8.25
C ILE A 41 3.45 -0.96 -7.87
N GLN A 42 2.62 -1.23 -8.87
CA GLN A 42 1.24 -1.61 -8.61
C GLN A 42 1.19 -2.98 -7.91
N PHE A 43 0.35 -3.09 -6.90
CA PHE A 43 0.00 -4.35 -6.27
C PHE A 43 -1.34 -4.84 -6.83
N ASP A 44 -1.29 -5.82 -7.73
CA ASP A 44 -2.47 -6.51 -8.23
C ASP A 44 -2.58 -7.88 -7.53
N PRO A 45 -3.71 -8.22 -6.91
CA PRO A 45 -3.91 -9.50 -6.25
C PRO A 45 -4.10 -10.67 -7.22
N VAL A 46 -4.35 -10.41 -8.49
CA VAL A 46 -4.49 -11.46 -9.52
C VAL A 46 -3.17 -12.19 -9.71
N ASP A 47 -3.20 -13.49 -9.59
CA ASP A 47 -2.03 -14.39 -9.60
C ASP A 47 -2.25 -15.52 -10.64
N ALA A 48 -2.39 -15.13 -11.91
CA ALA A 48 -2.55 -16.10 -12.99
C ALA A 48 -1.23 -16.74 -13.42
N CYS A 49 -0.15 -15.94 -13.45
CA CYS A 49 1.21 -16.38 -13.79
C CYS A 49 2.27 -15.79 -12.85
N GLY A 50 1.84 -15.24 -11.72
CA GLY A 50 2.62 -14.49 -10.75
C GLY A 50 1.97 -13.13 -10.46
N LYS A 51 2.18 -12.62 -9.25
CA LYS A 51 1.66 -11.32 -8.87
C LYS A 51 2.39 -10.21 -9.62
N ASN A 52 1.68 -9.18 -10.04
CA ASN A 52 2.22 -8.07 -10.82
C ASN A 52 3.50 -7.47 -10.20
N ALA A 53 3.50 -7.20 -8.91
CA ALA A 53 4.68 -6.65 -8.21
C ALA A 53 5.89 -7.60 -8.28
N GLU A 54 5.67 -8.92 -8.10
CA GLU A 54 6.72 -9.93 -8.18
C GLU A 54 7.30 -10.02 -9.59
N LEU A 55 6.44 -10.06 -10.63
CA LEU A 55 6.84 -10.10 -12.04
C LEU A 55 7.59 -8.83 -12.45
N THR A 56 7.14 -7.68 -11.95
CA THR A 56 7.80 -6.40 -12.17
C THR A 56 9.23 -6.43 -11.65
N LEU A 57 9.46 -6.88 -10.43
CA LEU A 57 10.80 -6.95 -9.84
C LEU A 57 11.64 -8.08 -10.46
N GLN A 58 11.05 -9.23 -10.75
CA GLN A 58 11.73 -10.34 -11.39
C GLN A 58 12.34 -9.98 -12.74
N SER A 59 11.64 -9.16 -13.53
CA SER A 59 12.12 -8.74 -14.86
C SER A 59 13.20 -7.66 -14.82
N ARG A 60 13.48 -7.03 -13.68
CA ARG A 60 14.33 -5.83 -13.55
C ARG A 60 15.47 -5.98 -12.57
N VAL A 61 15.37 -6.95 -11.66
CA VAL A 61 16.31 -7.11 -10.54
C VAL A 61 16.97 -8.47 -10.62
N LYS A 62 18.27 -8.50 -10.85
CA LYS A 62 19.06 -9.74 -10.86
C LYS A 62 19.06 -10.38 -9.48
N GLY A 63 18.69 -11.66 -9.42
CA GLY A 63 18.66 -12.42 -8.16
C GLY A 63 17.44 -12.09 -7.28
N PHE A 64 16.39 -11.46 -7.83
CA PHE A 64 15.13 -11.25 -7.12
C PHE A 64 14.45 -12.57 -6.79
N THR A 65 13.87 -12.63 -5.59
CA THR A 65 12.98 -13.71 -5.14
C THR A 65 11.72 -13.11 -4.50
N LYS A 66 10.65 -13.89 -4.42
CA LYS A 66 9.42 -13.48 -3.69
C LYS A 66 9.71 -13.15 -2.23
N GLN A 67 10.64 -13.89 -1.62
CA GLN A 67 11.10 -13.64 -0.25
C GLN A 67 11.71 -12.25 -0.10
N THR A 68 12.47 -11.78 -1.10
CA THR A 68 13.04 -10.42 -1.11
C THR A 68 11.96 -9.34 -0.96
N LEU A 69 10.85 -9.47 -1.71
CA LEU A 69 9.74 -8.50 -1.61
C LEU A 69 9.03 -8.63 -0.26
N TYR A 70 8.82 -9.87 0.22
CA TYR A 70 8.21 -10.12 1.52
C TYR A 70 8.99 -9.45 2.66
N GLU A 71 10.31 -9.63 2.68
CA GLU A 71 11.20 -9.02 3.67
C GLU A 71 11.12 -7.48 3.63
N LEU A 72 11.24 -6.88 2.45
CA LEU A 72 11.18 -5.42 2.29
C LEU A 72 9.84 -4.85 2.77
N LEU A 73 8.72 -5.56 2.55
CA LEU A 73 7.38 -5.12 2.95
C LEU A 73 7.09 -5.35 4.42
N TYR A 74 7.41 -6.55 4.94
CA TYR A 74 6.83 -7.04 6.19
C TYR A 74 7.84 -7.23 7.33
N GLU A 75 9.13 -7.35 7.03
CA GLU A 75 10.18 -7.49 8.02
C GLU A 75 10.98 -6.18 8.17
N ASP A 76 11.61 -5.72 7.10
CA ASP A 76 12.45 -4.52 7.11
C ASP A 76 11.67 -3.20 7.11
N ARG A 77 10.40 -3.25 6.67
CA ARG A 77 9.54 -2.06 6.54
C ARG A 77 10.18 -0.94 5.71
N LYS A 78 10.92 -1.31 4.66
CA LYS A 78 11.47 -0.37 3.69
C LYS A 78 10.48 -0.03 2.58
N LEU A 79 9.52 -0.92 2.37
CA LEU A 79 8.37 -0.73 1.49
C LEU A 79 7.08 -0.89 2.30
N VAL A 80 6.04 -0.23 1.84
CA VAL A 80 4.67 -0.40 2.35
C VAL A 80 3.71 -0.55 1.18
N ASP A 81 2.68 -1.38 1.35
CA ASP A 81 1.55 -1.37 0.44
C ASP A 81 0.51 -0.37 0.95
N TYR A 82 0.13 0.56 0.10
CA TYR A 82 -0.79 1.63 0.47
C TYR A 82 -1.68 2.02 -0.72
N PRO A 83 -2.88 2.53 -0.44
CA PRO A 83 -3.73 3.10 -1.47
C PRO A 83 -3.09 4.27 -2.20
N ASP A 84 -3.05 4.16 -3.53
CA ASP A 84 -2.74 5.23 -4.47
C ASP A 84 -3.87 5.24 -5.52
N LYS A 85 -3.61 5.25 -6.80
CA LYS A 85 -4.63 5.06 -7.83
C LYS A 85 -5.40 3.73 -7.63
N ASN A 86 -4.68 2.72 -7.23
CA ASN A 86 -5.13 1.42 -6.70
C ASN A 86 -4.27 1.12 -5.47
N ILE A 87 -4.10 -0.16 -5.08
CA ILE A 87 -3.08 -0.49 -4.09
C ILE A 87 -1.73 -0.53 -4.79
N SER A 88 -0.77 0.20 -4.25
CA SER A 88 0.61 0.28 -4.74
C SER A 88 1.60 -0.07 -3.63
N ILE A 89 2.77 -0.55 -4.02
CA ILE A 89 3.92 -0.70 -3.14
C ILE A 89 4.78 0.53 -3.34
N ILE A 90 5.02 1.26 -2.28
CA ILE A 90 5.79 2.52 -2.26
C ILE A 90 6.98 2.39 -1.29
N PRO A 91 8.05 3.19 -1.46
CA PRO A 91 9.06 3.34 -0.43
C PRO A 91 8.43 3.86 0.87
N ALA A 92 8.84 3.32 2.02
CA ALA A 92 8.28 3.75 3.30
C ALA A 92 8.58 5.24 3.60
N GLU A 93 9.72 5.75 3.13
CA GLU A 93 10.08 7.16 3.24
C GLU A 93 9.14 8.10 2.50
N ASP A 94 8.38 7.60 1.52
CA ASP A 94 7.40 8.39 0.76
C ASP A 94 6.05 8.50 1.50
N TRP A 95 5.89 7.86 2.66
CA TRP A 95 4.67 7.90 3.47
C TRP A 95 4.09 9.31 3.68
N PRO A 96 4.88 10.36 3.95
CA PRO A 96 4.36 11.71 4.14
C PRO A 96 3.62 12.29 2.92
N TYR A 97 4.01 11.93 1.71
CA TYR A 97 3.36 12.40 0.47
C TYR A 97 1.90 11.94 0.32
N PHE A 98 1.48 10.95 1.10
CA PHE A 98 0.12 10.42 1.07
C PHE A 98 -0.79 11.04 2.14
N GLU A 99 -0.38 12.09 2.83
CA GLU A 99 -1.20 12.73 3.87
C GLU A 99 -2.51 13.28 3.31
N ARG A 100 -2.53 13.77 2.09
CA ARG A 100 -3.77 14.21 1.43
C ARG A 100 -4.78 13.08 1.29
N TYR A 101 -4.32 11.88 0.92
CA TYR A 101 -5.15 10.68 0.84
C TYR A 101 -5.69 10.28 2.20
N ARG A 102 -4.85 10.27 3.21
CA ARG A 102 -5.25 9.94 4.60
C ARG A 102 -6.27 10.92 5.14
N ARG A 103 -6.09 12.21 4.87
CA ARG A 103 -7.04 13.25 5.24
C ARG A 103 -8.40 13.05 4.53
N ALA A 104 -8.38 12.83 3.22
CA ALA A 104 -9.59 12.55 2.45
C ALA A 104 -10.30 11.27 2.94
N ALA A 105 -9.55 10.23 3.30
CA ALA A 105 -10.10 9.01 3.88
C ALA A 105 -10.76 9.26 5.25
N ARG A 106 -10.15 10.07 6.12
CA ARG A 106 -10.75 10.47 7.40
C ARG A 106 -12.06 11.27 7.20
N GLU A 107 -12.07 12.19 6.26
CA GLU A 107 -13.26 12.95 5.91
C GLU A 107 -14.37 12.07 5.32
N ASN A 108 -13.99 11.12 4.46
CA ASN A 108 -14.92 10.15 3.92
C ASN A 108 -15.56 9.30 5.02
N GLY A 109 -14.76 8.73 5.93
CA GLY A 109 -15.25 7.91 7.04
C GLY A 109 -16.29 8.62 7.90
N ARG A 110 -16.12 9.93 8.15
CA ARG A 110 -17.08 10.76 8.92
C ARG A 110 -18.47 10.87 8.29
N ARG A 111 -18.61 10.57 7.00
CA ARG A 111 -19.91 10.60 6.30
C ARG A 111 -20.77 9.38 6.60
N PHE A 112 -20.20 8.34 7.19
CA PHE A 112 -20.90 7.09 7.48
C PHE A 112 -21.22 7.00 8.97
N PRO A 113 -22.52 7.12 9.35
CA PRO A 113 -22.93 6.99 10.75
C PRO A 113 -22.48 5.65 11.36
N GLY A 114 -21.87 5.72 12.52
CA GLY A 114 -21.37 4.53 13.24
C GLY A 114 -19.92 4.14 12.89
N MET A 115 -19.32 4.65 11.81
CA MET A 115 -17.95 4.26 11.42
C MET A 115 -16.93 4.60 12.52
N ALA A 116 -16.98 5.77 13.12
CA ALA A 116 -16.05 6.16 14.18
C ALA A 116 -16.06 5.20 15.37
N ALA A 117 -17.25 4.73 15.77
CA ALA A 117 -17.35 3.74 16.85
C ALA A 117 -16.73 2.38 16.47
N LEU A 118 -16.87 1.97 15.20
CA LEU A 118 -16.24 0.74 14.69
C LEU A 118 -14.72 0.87 14.61
N GLU A 119 -14.22 2.03 14.18
CA GLU A 119 -12.79 2.35 14.18
C GLU A 119 -12.19 2.26 15.58
N ASP A 120 -12.86 2.85 16.57
CA ASP A 120 -12.40 2.82 17.97
C ASP A 120 -12.42 1.40 18.56
N GLN A 121 -13.47 0.62 18.28
CA GLN A 121 -13.52 -0.79 18.68
C GLN A 121 -12.40 -1.62 18.06
N ALA A 122 -12.16 -1.46 16.76
CA ALA A 122 -11.08 -2.16 16.07
C ALA A 122 -9.69 -1.79 16.62
N LYS A 123 -9.44 -0.51 16.85
CA LYS A 123 -8.17 -0.05 17.45
C LYS A 123 -7.98 -0.56 18.88
N ALA A 124 -9.03 -0.53 19.70
CA ALA A 124 -8.99 -1.06 21.06
C ALA A 124 -8.65 -2.57 21.05
N TYR A 125 -9.32 -3.33 20.19
CA TYR A 125 -9.05 -4.76 20.05
C TYR A 125 -7.60 -5.06 19.64
N ILE A 126 -7.09 -4.33 18.62
CA ILE A 126 -5.71 -4.51 18.13
C ILE A 126 -4.69 -4.10 19.21
N ARG A 127 -4.96 -3.07 19.99
CA ARG A 127 -4.05 -2.67 21.08
C ARG A 127 -3.90 -3.75 22.14
N GLU A 128 -4.98 -4.43 22.46
CA GLU A 128 -5.03 -5.47 23.51
C GLU A 128 -4.58 -6.84 22.99
N ASN A 129 -5.02 -7.24 21.79
CA ASN A 129 -4.87 -8.62 21.28
C ASN A 129 -3.79 -8.75 20.18
N GLY A 130 -3.24 -7.63 19.69
CA GLY A 130 -2.29 -7.64 18.58
C GLY A 130 -2.97 -7.64 17.21
N LEU A 131 -2.23 -8.07 16.21
CA LEU A 131 -2.67 -8.06 14.80
C LEU A 131 -3.92 -8.92 14.58
N VAL A 132 -4.74 -8.50 13.61
CA VAL A 132 -6.03 -9.14 13.34
C VAL A 132 -6.39 -9.11 11.86
N SER A 133 -7.11 -10.12 11.39
CA SER A 133 -7.81 -10.11 10.09
C SER A 133 -9.29 -9.77 10.26
N SER A 134 -9.96 -9.47 9.16
CA SER A 134 -11.40 -9.14 9.18
C SER A 134 -12.29 -10.30 9.67
N ASP A 135 -11.83 -11.54 9.51
CA ASP A 135 -12.57 -12.73 9.94
C ASP A 135 -12.40 -13.02 11.44
N GLU A 136 -11.34 -12.46 12.04
CA GLU A 136 -10.98 -12.69 13.45
C GLU A 136 -11.42 -11.52 14.36
N LEU A 137 -11.66 -10.34 13.77
CA LEU A 137 -12.09 -9.17 14.53
C LEU A 137 -13.55 -9.36 15.00
N PRO A 138 -13.85 -9.41 16.32
CA PRO A 138 -15.17 -9.73 16.84
C PRO A 138 -16.13 -8.53 16.81
N ILE A 139 -16.28 -7.92 15.65
CA ILE A 139 -17.25 -6.86 15.38
C ILE A 139 -18.33 -7.43 14.47
N PRO A 140 -19.53 -7.73 15.00
CA PRO A 140 -20.61 -8.30 14.23
C PRO A 140 -21.38 -7.26 13.40
N GLY A 141 -22.17 -7.76 12.45
CA GLY A 141 -23.10 -6.95 11.67
C GLY A 141 -22.49 -6.33 10.42
N THR A 142 -23.27 -5.42 9.87
CA THR A 142 -22.95 -4.70 8.64
C THR A 142 -23.08 -3.20 8.82
N ILE A 143 -22.44 -2.45 7.94
CA ILE A 143 -22.54 -1.00 7.87
C ILE A 143 -22.65 -0.59 6.41
N HIS A 144 -23.47 0.41 6.14
CA HIS A 144 -23.46 1.07 4.85
C HIS A 144 -22.18 1.90 4.74
N TRP A 145 -21.25 1.43 3.97
CA TRP A 145 -19.93 2.06 3.78
C TRP A 145 -19.30 1.62 2.46
N HIS A 146 -18.60 2.53 1.84
CA HIS A 146 -17.73 2.22 0.70
C HIS A 146 -16.35 2.84 0.89
N SER A 147 -15.34 2.15 0.41
CA SER A 147 -13.97 2.64 0.38
C SER A 147 -13.87 3.88 -0.53
N CYS A 148 -13.01 4.83 -0.16
CA CYS A 148 -12.60 5.92 -1.06
C CYS A 148 -11.75 5.41 -2.25
N ILE A 149 -11.31 4.15 -2.19
CA ILE A 149 -10.56 3.49 -3.26
C ILE A 149 -11.55 2.69 -4.09
N HIS A 150 -11.92 3.20 -5.24
CA HIS A 150 -12.79 2.50 -6.18
C HIS A 150 -11.97 1.57 -7.05
N TRP A 151 -12.11 0.26 -6.81
CA TRP A 151 -11.48 -0.74 -7.65
C TRP A 151 -12.28 -1.01 -8.94
N SER A 152 -13.60 -0.95 -8.88
CA SER A 152 -14.49 -1.03 -10.05
C SER A 152 -15.95 -0.78 -9.65
N GLY A 153 -16.56 0.28 -10.14
CA GLY A 153 -17.96 0.63 -9.91
C GLY A 153 -18.25 1.17 -8.51
N SER A 154 -19.35 1.87 -8.34
CA SER A 154 -19.85 2.31 -7.04
C SER A 154 -20.45 1.09 -6.33
N TRP A 155 -19.79 0.58 -5.33
CA TRP A 155 -20.41 -0.32 -4.39
C TRP A 155 -21.15 0.51 -3.36
N ASP A 156 -22.42 0.75 -3.64
CA ASP A 156 -23.32 1.35 -2.67
C ASP A 156 -24.08 0.21 -1.99
N GLY A 157 -23.70 -0.10 -0.77
CA GLY A 157 -24.30 -1.26 -0.09
C GLY A 157 -23.74 -1.57 1.28
N GLU A 158 -24.33 -2.58 1.88
CA GLU A 158 -23.95 -3.10 3.18
C GLU A 158 -22.62 -3.87 3.11
N THR A 159 -21.70 -3.50 3.95
CA THR A 159 -20.38 -4.15 4.09
C THR A 159 -20.24 -4.73 5.50
N ASN A 160 -19.59 -5.87 5.64
CA ASN A 160 -19.24 -6.42 6.95
C ASN A 160 -18.53 -5.36 7.81
N ALA A 161 -19.01 -5.14 9.03
CA ALA A 161 -18.57 -4.04 9.90
C ALA A 161 -17.09 -4.15 10.29
N ALA A 162 -16.61 -5.37 10.59
CA ALA A 162 -15.20 -5.60 10.92
C ALA A 162 -14.29 -5.27 9.73
N ARG A 163 -14.68 -5.72 8.53
CA ARG A 163 -13.95 -5.42 7.30
C ARG A 163 -13.95 -3.92 7.00
N ALA A 164 -15.10 -3.25 7.11
CA ALA A 164 -15.22 -1.82 6.86
C ALA A 164 -14.31 -1.01 7.80
N ALA A 165 -14.32 -1.32 9.10
CA ALA A 165 -13.46 -0.68 10.09
C ALA A 165 -11.97 -0.83 9.77
N LEU A 166 -11.52 -2.05 9.44
CA LEU A 166 -10.12 -2.30 9.13
C LEU A 166 -9.68 -1.62 7.82
N GLU A 167 -10.50 -1.67 6.78
CA GLU A 167 -10.19 -1.03 5.49
C GLU A 167 -10.24 0.50 5.59
N GLN A 168 -11.13 1.05 6.42
CA GLN A 168 -11.20 2.48 6.69
C GLN A 168 -9.94 2.93 7.45
N LEU A 169 -9.57 2.26 8.54
CA LEU A 169 -8.35 2.57 9.31
C LEU A 169 -7.07 2.38 8.51
N TYR A 170 -7.04 1.42 7.60
CA TYR A 170 -5.94 1.27 6.65
C TYR A 170 -5.87 2.46 5.68
N SER A 171 -7.01 2.94 5.19
CA SER A 171 -7.06 4.11 4.31
C SER A 171 -6.68 5.41 5.03
N THR A 172 -6.99 5.54 6.34
CA THR A 172 -6.56 6.70 7.15
C THR A 172 -5.07 6.63 7.55
N GLY A 173 -4.43 5.46 7.35
CA GLY A 173 -3.05 5.23 7.73
C GLY A 173 -2.83 4.94 9.21
N GLU A 174 -3.90 4.75 9.98
CA GLU A 174 -3.81 4.32 11.39
C GLU A 174 -3.44 2.85 11.52
N LEU A 175 -3.84 2.02 10.52
CA LEU A 175 -3.39 0.65 10.37
C LEU A 175 -2.53 0.48 9.11
N ILE A 176 -1.65 -0.50 9.17
CA ILE A 176 -0.95 -1.04 8.00
C ILE A 176 -1.23 -2.53 7.85
N ILE A 177 -0.94 -3.07 6.68
CA ILE A 177 -0.92 -4.52 6.51
C ILE A 177 0.36 -5.06 7.12
N HIS A 178 0.22 -5.86 8.19
CA HIS A 178 1.35 -6.52 8.85
C HIS A 178 1.92 -7.62 7.95
N HIS A 179 1.06 -8.45 7.40
CA HIS A 179 1.41 -9.48 6.41
C HIS A 179 0.14 -10.01 5.72
N LYS A 180 0.34 -10.84 4.71
CA LYS A 180 -0.75 -11.52 4.00
C LYS A 180 -0.54 -13.04 4.02
N LYS A 181 -1.65 -13.78 4.19
CA LYS A 181 -1.69 -15.24 3.98
C LYS A 181 -2.67 -15.51 2.82
N GLY A 182 -2.14 -15.75 1.63
CA GLY A 182 -2.97 -15.77 0.42
C GLY A 182 -3.61 -14.41 0.17
N ALA A 183 -4.93 -14.37 0.07
CA ALA A 183 -5.72 -13.14 -0.07
C ALA A 183 -6.04 -12.45 1.27
N ARG A 184 -5.89 -13.16 2.41
CA ARG A 184 -6.21 -12.64 3.74
C ARG A 184 -5.15 -11.65 4.20
N LYS A 185 -5.60 -10.43 4.57
CA LYS A 185 -4.79 -9.37 5.14
C LYS A 185 -4.84 -9.42 6.66
N TYR A 186 -3.69 -9.27 7.30
CA TYR A 186 -3.55 -9.07 8.73
C TYR A 186 -3.10 -7.64 8.99
N TYR A 187 -3.86 -6.94 9.81
CA TYR A 187 -3.65 -5.53 10.10
C TYR A 187 -3.05 -5.33 11.50
N ASP A 188 -2.20 -4.33 11.65
CA ASP A 188 -1.70 -3.87 12.94
C ASP A 188 -1.57 -2.34 12.93
N LEU A 189 -1.38 -1.75 14.11
CA LEU A 189 -1.21 -0.32 14.29
C LEU A 189 0.05 0.17 13.55
N ALA A 190 -0.10 1.19 12.73
CA ALA A 190 1.02 1.76 11.96
C ALA A 190 2.15 2.24 12.88
N GLU A 191 1.82 2.77 14.05
CA GLU A 191 2.77 3.26 15.07
C GLU A 191 3.70 2.18 15.64
N ARG A 192 3.36 0.91 15.49
CA ARG A 192 4.22 -0.21 15.91
C ARG A 192 5.26 -0.59 14.87
N HIS A 193 5.09 -0.17 13.64
CA HIS A 193 5.86 -0.67 12.49
C HIS A 193 6.55 0.43 11.67
N LEU A 194 6.03 1.65 11.71
CA LEU A 194 6.63 2.78 11.02
C LEU A 194 7.25 3.75 12.03
N PRO A 195 8.41 4.34 11.71
CA PRO A 195 9.03 5.34 12.57
C PRO A 195 8.10 6.52 12.84
N THR A 196 8.07 7.01 14.07
CA THR A 196 7.29 8.20 14.45
C THR A 196 7.63 9.41 13.59
N THR A 197 8.89 9.53 13.15
CA THR A 197 9.34 10.59 12.24
C THR A 197 8.64 10.58 10.88
N LEU A 198 8.22 9.41 10.37
CA LEU A 198 7.42 9.29 9.15
C LEU A 198 5.94 9.56 9.43
N LEU A 199 5.42 9.05 10.53
CA LEU A 199 4.00 9.20 10.89
C LEU A 199 3.63 10.65 11.24
N SER A 200 4.55 11.41 11.83
CA SER A 200 4.36 12.80 12.23
C SER A 200 4.94 13.82 11.23
N ALA A 201 5.51 13.35 10.12
CA ALA A 201 6.07 14.24 9.11
C ALA A 201 4.95 15.10 8.48
N PRO A 202 5.20 16.40 8.28
CA PRO A 202 4.23 17.24 7.57
C PRO A 202 4.08 16.80 6.13
N ASP A 203 2.93 17.14 5.54
CA ASP A 203 2.73 16.96 4.09
C ASP A 203 3.80 17.76 3.33
N PRO A 204 4.68 17.10 2.55
CA PRO A 204 5.75 17.79 1.83
C PRO A 204 5.25 18.48 0.56
N MET A 205 4.00 18.25 0.17
CA MET A 205 3.40 18.89 -0.99
C MET A 205 2.94 20.29 -0.62
N PRO A 206 3.24 21.31 -1.44
CA PRO A 206 2.70 22.65 -1.20
C PRO A 206 1.17 22.59 -1.15
N GLY A 207 0.59 23.33 -0.23
CA GLY A 207 -0.86 23.56 -0.19
C GLY A 207 -1.34 24.21 -1.48
N ASP A 208 -2.55 23.87 -1.90
CA ASP A 208 -3.24 24.63 -2.97
C ASP A 208 -3.63 26.00 -2.46
#